data_c60a9ece64860a6ca16dc6aa2e6c0810
#
_entry.id   c60a9ece64860a6ca16dc6aa2e6c0810
#
_cell.length_a   1.000
_cell.length_b   1.000
_cell.length_c   1.000
_cell.angle_alpha   90.00
_cell.angle_beta   90.00
_cell.angle_gamma   90.00
#
_symmetry.space_group_name_H-M   'P 1'
#
loop_
_entity.id
_entity.type
_entity.pdbx_description
1 polymer ?
#
loop_
_entity_poly.entity_id
_entity_poly.type
_entity_poly.pdbx_seq_one_letter_code
_entity_poly.pdbx_strand_id
1 'polypeptide(L)'
;CPAPFGFIPDCGAICGMIRDTVGREPNFIGKPNRVIADLCAEQCRGSSEEFLVVGDRLYTDIACGINAGMETAVVYTGEADEEEVRTSIWKPDYCFDTIRDLYEAVKAAAETGEKAE
;
A
#
# COMPACT_ATOMS: atom_id res chain seq x y z
N CYS A 1 11.21 5.72 -10.14
CA CYS A 1 9.85 5.60 -10.69
C CYS A 1 9.92 4.84 -12.02
N PRO A 2 9.13 3.77 -12.23
CA PRO A 2 9.10 3.03 -13.50
C PRO A 2 8.55 3.89 -14.64
N ALA A 3 9.10 3.69 -15.84
CA ALA A 3 8.70 4.34 -17.08
C ALA A 3 8.84 3.34 -18.25
N PRO A 4 8.18 3.54 -19.39
CA PRO A 4 8.23 2.60 -20.53
C PRO A 4 9.65 2.31 -21.06
N PHE A 5 10.59 3.20 -20.80
CA PHE A 5 11.99 3.10 -21.23
C PHE A 5 12.97 2.74 -20.10
N GLY A 6 12.48 2.40 -18.89
CA GLY A 6 13.30 2.07 -17.70
C GLY A 6 12.84 2.82 -16.46
N PHE A 7 13.77 3.46 -15.75
CA PHE A 7 13.48 4.16 -14.50
C PHE A 7 13.89 5.63 -14.59
N ILE A 8 13.08 6.51 -13.99
CA ILE A 8 13.40 7.93 -13.82
C ILE A 8 13.67 8.22 -12.34
N PRO A 9 14.51 9.23 -12.03
CA PRO A 9 14.73 9.67 -10.66
C PRO A 9 13.42 10.09 -10.00
N ASP A 10 13.25 9.70 -8.73
CA ASP A 10 12.11 10.00 -7.91
C ASP A 10 12.59 10.37 -6.49
N CYS A 11 11.69 10.52 -5.55
CA CYS A 11 11.96 10.97 -4.18
C CYS A 11 13.17 10.26 -3.56
N GLY A 12 13.27 8.93 -3.66
CA GLY A 12 14.39 8.16 -3.13
C GLY A 12 15.74 8.56 -3.73
N ALA A 13 15.81 8.80 -5.05
CA ALA A 13 17.02 9.24 -5.72
C ALA A 13 17.41 10.67 -5.31
N ILE A 14 16.44 11.57 -5.19
CA ILE A 14 16.66 12.96 -4.74
C ILE A 14 17.15 12.96 -3.29
N CYS A 15 16.51 12.21 -2.41
CA CYS A 15 16.93 12.05 -1.02
C CYS A 15 18.32 11.46 -0.90
N GLY A 16 18.68 10.47 -1.73
CA GLY A 16 20.00 9.88 -1.78
C GLY A 16 21.09 10.91 -2.13
N MET A 17 20.83 11.72 -3.16
CA MET A 17 21.74 12.80 -3.56
C MET A 17 21.96 13.83 -2.42
N ILE A 18 20.89 14.23 -1.74
CA ILE A 18 20.97 15.16 -0.60
C ILE A 18 21.72 14.51 0.57
N ARG A 19 21.37 13.25 0.90
CA ARG A 19 22.05 12.48 1.95
C ARG A 19 23.56 12.45 1.74
N ASP A 20 24.00 12.12 0.54
CA ASP A 20 25.43 12.00 0.21
C ASP A 20 26.15 13.36 0.30
N THR A 21 25.41 14.46 0.08
CA THR A 21 25.95 15.82 0.20
C THR A 21 26.07 16.29 1.66
N VAL A 22 25.04 16.02 2.48
CA VAL A 22 24.97 16.56 3.85
C VAL A 22 25.37 15.56 4.93
N GLY A 23 25.59 14.30 4.59
CA GLY A 23 25.97 13.22 5.51
C GLY A 23 24.88 12.85 6.53
N ARG A 24 23.61 13.05 6.21
CA ARG A 24 22.47 12.75 7.08
C ARG A 24 21.45 11.87 6.38
N GLU A 25 20.99 10.83 7.08
CA GLU A 25 19.91 9.97 6.57
C GLU A 25 18.56 10.68 6.60
N PRO A 26 17.76 10.59 5.52
CA PRO A 26 16.40 11.12 5.49
C PRO A 26 15.45 10.26 6.30
N ASN A 27 14.42 10.88 6.88
CA ASN A 27 13.27 10.17 7.42
C ASN A 27 12.18 10.08 6.36
N PHE A 28 11.92 8.87 5.85
CA PHE A 28 10.85 8.63 4.89
C PHE A 28 9.52 8.43 5.63
N ILE A 29 8.58 9.34 5.42
CA ILE A 29 7.22 9.27 5.99
C ILE A 29 6.30 8.45 5.08
N GLY A 30 6.54 8.49 3.77
CA GLY A 30 5.74 7.81 2.76
C GLY A 30 5.91 6.28 2.77
N LYS A 31 5.03 5.60 2.06
CA LYS A 31 5.06 4.14 1.83
C LYS A 31 6.46 3.67 1.39
N PRO A 32 6.96 2.52 1.87
CA PRO A 32 6.29 1.49 2.66
C PRO A 32 6.26 1.72 4.18
N ASN A 33 6.70 2.89 4.68
CA ASN A 33 6.71 3.16 6.11
C ASN A 33 5.27 3.33 6.62
N ARG A 34 5.05 2.82 7.85
CA ARG A 34 3.74 2.86 8.49
C ARG A 34 3.24 4.26 8.85
N VAL A 35 4.15 5.24 8.94
CA VAL A 35 3.86 6.58 9.48
C VAL A 35 2.68 7.24 8.79
N ILE A 36 2.59 7.14 7.46
CA ILE A 36 1.47 7.74 6.72
C ILE A 36 0.14 7.05 7.04
N ALA A 37 0.15 5.72 7.19
CA ALA A 37 -1.04 4.95 7.55
C ALA A 37 -1.48 5.26 9.00
N ASP A 38 -0.54 5.34 9.94
CA ASP A 38 -0.82 5.72 11.33
C ASP A 38 -1.42 7.13 11.42
N LEU A 39 -0.89 8.10 10.65
CA LEU A 39 -1.45 9.46 10.59
C LEU A 39 -2.88 9.48 10.03
N CYS A 40 -3.18 8.65 9.02
CA CYS A 40 -4.54 8.52 8.50
C CYS A 40 -5.49 7.95 9.56
N ALA A 41 -5.08 6.91 10.28
CA ALA A 41 -5.86 6.31 11.35
C ALA A 41 -6.14 7.32 12.47
N GLU A 42 -5.13 8.08 12.88
CA GLU A 42 -5.27 9.14 13.89
C GLU A 42 -6.26 10.23 13.44
N GLN A 43 -6.17 10.68 12.20
CA GLN A 43 -7.08 11.70 11.66
C GLN A 43 -8.54 11.19 11.60
N CYS A 44 -8.73 9.92 11.29
CA CYS A 44 -10.06 9.29 11.24
C CYS A 44 -10.53 8.82 12.64
N ARG A 45 -9.70 8.88 13.66
CA ARG A 45 -9.98 8.42 15.03
C ARG A 45 -10.38 6.95 15.12
N GLY A 46 -9.78 6.11 14.26
CA GLY A 46 -10.00 4.68 14.22
C GLY A 46 -8.78 3.89 14.71
N SER A 47 -8.99 2.62 15.04
CA SER A 47 -7.91 1.65 15.30
C SER A 47 -7.41 1.04 13.99
N SER A 48 -6.20 0.47 13.97
CA SER A 48 -5.63 -0.16 12.76
C SER A 48 -6.53 -1.25 12.17
N GLU A 49 -7.31 -1.94 13.01
CA GLU A 49 -8.24 -3.01 12.61
C GLU A 49 -9.46 -2.51 11.83
N GLU A 50 -9.70 -1.19 11.82
CA GLU A 50 -10.84 -0.57 11.12
C GLU A 50 -10.43 0.00 9.75
N PHE A 51 -9.17 -0.21 9.33
CA PHE A 51 -8.65 0.34 8.08
C PHE A 51 -8.21 -0.74 7.11
N LEU A 52 -8.51 -0.49 5.85
CA LEU A 52 -8.05 -1.27 4.72
C LEU A 52 -7.14 -0.40 3.85
N VAL A 53 -5.89 -0.81 3.70
CA VAL A 53 -4.96 -0.17 2.76
C VAL A 53 -5.13 -0.81 1.39
N VAL A 54 -5.53 -0.01 0.40
CA VAL A 54 -5.74 -0.45 -0.98
C VAL A 54 -4.66 0.13 -1.88
N GLY A 55 -4.06 -0.69 -2.71
CA GLY A 55 -3.06 -0.24 -3.66
C GLY A 55 -2.76 -1.24 -4.77
N ASP A 56 -1.89 -0.85 -5.68
CA ASP A 56 -1.48 -1.65 -6.84
C ASP A 56 -0.04 -2.15 -6.76
N ARG A 57 0.69 -1.83 -5.66
CA ARG A 57 2.09 -2.22 -5.49
C ARG A 57 2.31 -2.96 -4.18
N LEU A 58 2.94 -4.13 -4.26
CA LEU A 58 3.22 -4.95 -3.09
C LEU A 58 4.28 -4.31 -2.17
N TYR A 59 5.38 -3.85 -2.73
CA TYR A 59 6.53 -3.33 -1.98
C TYR A 59 6.34 -1.91 -1.41
N THR A 60 5.25 -1.22 -1.74
CA THR A 60 4.92 0.09 -1.19
C THR A 60 3.58 0.09 -0.47
N ASP A 61 2.48 -0.14 -1.18
CA ASP A 61 1.12 -0.02 -0.63
C ASP A 61 0.83 -1.13 0.36
N ILE A 62 0.98 -2.39 -0.08
CA ILE A 62 0.73 -3.56 0.76
C ILE A 62 1.71 -3.62 1.92
N ALA A 63 3.00 -3.37 1.64
CA ALA A 63 4.01 -3.28 2.68
C ALA A 63 3.69 -2.22 3.75
N CYS A 64 3.14 -1.06 3.35
CA CYS A 64 2.73 -0.01 4.27
C CYS A 64 1.61 -0.46 5.20
N GLY A 65 0.57 -1.09 4.65
CA GLY A 65 -0.55 -1.64 5.43
C GLY A 65 -0.07 -2.70 6.43
N ILE A 66 0.70 -3.68 5.96
CA ILE A 66 1.29 -4.73 6.81
C ILE A 66 2.14 -4.11 7.94
N ASN A 67 3.00 -3.15 7.61
CA ASN A 67 3.85 -2.47 8.60
C ASN A 67 3.03 -1.67 9.63
N ALA A 68 1.84 -1.19 9.26
CA ALA A 68 0.93 -0.48 10.15
C ALA A 68 0.00 -1.42 10.95
N GLY A 69 -0.03 -2.71 10.64
CA GLY A 69 -0.95 -3.68 11.24
C GLY A 69 -2.39 -3.48 10.78
N MET A 70 -2.57 -3.01 9.55
CA MET A 70 -3.86 -2.81 8.88
C MET A 70 -4.11 -3.93 7.86
N GLU A 71 -5.36 -4.24 7.57
CA GLU A 71 -5.71 -5.11 6.44
C GLU A 71 -5.32 -4.48 5.11
N THR A 72 -5.03 -5.33 4.12
CA THR A 72 -4.49 -4.90 2.83
C THR A 72 -5.23 -5.55 1.66
N ALA A 73 -5.51 -4.76 0.63
CA ALA A 73 -6.08 -5.24 -0.62
C ALA A 73 -5.25 -4.77 -1.82
N VAL A 74 -4.84 -5.71 -2.67
CA VAL A 74 -4.22 -5.38 -3.94
C VAL A 74 -5.25 -5.35 -5.07
N VAL A 75 -5.11 -4.39 -5.99
CA VAL A 75 -5.88 -4.31 -7.23
C VAL A 75 -4.96 -4.48 -8.43
N TYR A 76 -5.31 -5.38 -9.37
CA TYR A 76 -4.47 -5.74 -10.50
C TYR A 76 -4.56 -4.77 -11.69
N THR A 77 -5.15 -3.60 -11.50
CA THR A 77 -5.23 -2.57 -12.55
C THR A 77 -3.97 -1.72 -12.69
N GLY A 78 -2.98 -1.93 -11.84
CA GLY A 78 -1.73 -1.18 -11.82
C GLY A 78 -0.48 -2.03 -12.06
N GLU A 79 0.44 -2.04 -11.09
CA GLU A 79 1.76 -2.67 -11.26
C GLU A 79 1.76 -4.16 -10.91
N ALA A 80 1.11 -4.57 -9.82
CA ALA A 80 1.12 -5.95 -9.34
C ALA A 80 0.27 -6.89 -10.22
N ASP A 81 0.73 -8.12 -10.31
CA ASP A 81 -0.01 -9.25 -10.90
C ASP A 81 -0.06 -10.46 -9.95
N GLU A 82 -0.81 -11.49 -10.31
CA GLU A 82 -0.97 -12.71 -9.51
C GLU A 82 0.35 -13.43 -9.24
N GLU A 83 1.27 -13.44 -10.22
CA GLU A 83 2.57 -14.09 -10.10
C GLU A 83 3.45 -13.35 -9.07
N GLU A 84 3.42 -12.02 -9.10
CA GLU A 84 4.13 -11.21 -8.12
C GLU A 84 3.56 -11.42 -6.70
N VAL A 85 2.24 -11.46 -6.55
CA VAL A 85 1.59 -11.79 -5.26
C VAL A 85 2.02 -13.18 -4.79
N ARG A 86 2.09 -14.17 -5.69
CA ARG A 86 2.48 -15.54 -5.35
C ARG A 86 3.91 -15.66 -4.85
N THR A 87 4.83 -14.86 -5.40
CA THR A 87 6.27 -14.95 -5.12
C THR A 87 6.77 -13.93 -4.09
N SER A 88 6.05 -12.83 -3.88
CA SER A 88 6.41 -11.76 -2.94
C SER A 88 6.41 -12.22 -1.49
N ILE A 89 7.23 -11.56 -0.67
CA ILE A 89 7.15 -11.64 0.80
C ILE A 89 5.98 -10.82 1.36
N TRP A 90 5.50 -9.84 0.62
CA TRP A 90 4.38 -9.00 0.98
C TRP A 90 3.09 -9.64 0.47
N LYS A 91 2.31 -10.24 1.38
CA LYS A 91 1.07 -10.93 1.06
C LYS A 91 -0.11 -10.03 1.41
N PRO A 92 -0.90 -9.59 0.43
CA PRO A 92 -2.15 -8.90 0.72
C PRO A 92 -3.17 -9.87 1.35
N ASP A 93 -4.07 -9.34 2.17
CA ASP A 93 -5.19 -10.11 2.74
C ASP A 93 -6.25 -10.38 1.67
N TYR A 94 -6.43 -9.44 0.73
CA TYR A 94 -7.40 -9.54 -0.35
C TYR A 94 -6.77 -9.19 -1.70
N CYS A 95 -7.27 -9.84 -2.76
CA CYS A 95 -6.88 -9.57 -4.15
C CYS A 95 -8.13 -9.32 -5.00
N PHE A 96 -8.11 -8.27 -5.82
CA PHE A 96 -9.21 -7.91 -6.71
C PHE A 96 -8.67 -7.53 -8.09
N ASP A 97 -9.41 -7.87 -9.14
CA ASP A 97 -9.03 -7.46 -10.48
C ASP A 97 -9.11 -5.94 -10.64
N THR A 98 -10.15 -5.32 -10.06
CA THR A 98 -10.36 -3.88 -10.13
C THR A 98 -10.86 -3.30 -8.81
N ILE A 99 -10.76 -1.97 -8.66
CA ILE A 99 -11.38 -1.25 -7.54
C ILE A 99 -12.90 -1.40 -7.52
N ARG A 100 -13.53 -1.70 -8.66
CA ARG A 100 -14.98 -1.98 -8.74
C ARG A 100 -15.31 -3.28 -8.03
N ASP A 101 -14.51 -4.32 -8.21
CA ASP A 101 -14.74 -5.62 -7.58
C ASP A 101 -14.62 -5.51 -6.06
N LEU A 102 -13.64 -4.75 -5.56
CA LEU A 102 -13.54 -4.40 -4.14
C LEU A 102 -14.81 -3.66 -3.66
N TYR A 103 -15.27 -2.65 -4.41
CA TYR A 103 -16.47 -1.90 -4.06
C TYR A 103 -17.72 -2.80 -3.95
N GLU A 104 -17.92 -3.69 -4.91
CA GLU A 104 -19.07 -4.63 -4.89
C GLU A 104 -18.98 -5.61 -3.72
N ALA A 105 -17.78 -6.08 -3.37
CA ALA A 105 -17.55 -6.94 -2.22
C ALA A 105 -17.90 -6.22 -0.89
N VAL A 106 -17.41 -5.01 -0.70
CA VAL A 106 -17.69 -4.19 0.50
C VAL A 106 -19.19 -3.88 0.59
N LYS A 107 -19.83 -3.54 -0.53
CA LYS A 107 -21.26 -3.27 -0.58
C LYS A 107 -22.09 -4.51 -0.19
N ALA A 108 -21.76 -5.66 -0.75
CA ALA A 108 -22.43 -6.93 -0.43
C ALA A 108 -22.28 -7.29 1.07
N ALA A 109 -21.08 -7.12 1.63
CA ALA A 109 -20.83 -7.34 3.06
C ALA A 109 -21.65 -6.40 3.96
N ALA A 110 -21.77 -5.12 3.57
CA ALA A 110 -22.58 -4.15 4.30
C ALA A 110 -24.08 -4.47 4.27
N GLU A 111 -24.59 -5.00 3.14
CA GLU A 111 -26.00 -5.39 2.99
C GLU A 111 -26.36 -6.67 3.76
N THR A 112 -25.41 -7.58 3.91
CA THR A 112 -25.62 -8.85 4.65
C THR A 112 -25.32 -8.74 6.14
N GLY A 113 -24.68 -7.66 6.60
CA GLY A 113 -24.23 -7.49 7.99
C GLY A 113 -23.09 -8.43 8.39
N GLU A 114 -22.47 -9.12 7.43
CA GLU A 114 -21.30 -9.97 7.61
C GLU A 114 -20.01 -9.16 7.37
N LYS A 115 -19.01 -9.37 8.22
CA LYS A 115 -17.66 -8.92 7.90
C LYS A 115 -17.20 -9.71 6.68
N ALA A 116 -16.65 -9.03 5.68
CA ALA A 116 -16.04 -9.69 4.54
C ALA A 116 -14.91 -10.60 5.05
N GLU A 117 -14.98 -11.90 4.72
CA GLU A 117 -13.91 -12.87 4.91
C GLU A 117 -12.87 -12.76 3.79
#